data_312f4627aa7faf1ce040c596993181b4
#
_entry.id   312f4627aa7faf1ce040c596993181b4
#
_cell.length_a   1.000
_cell.length_b   1.000
_cell.length_c   1.000
_cell.angle_alpha   90.00
_cell.angle_beta   90.00
_cell.angle_gamma   90.00
#
_symmetry.space_group_name_H-M   'P 1'
#
loop_
_entity.id
_entity.type
_entity.pdbx_description
1 polymer ?
#
loop_
_entity_poly.entity_id
_entity_poly.type
_entity_poly.pdbx_seq_one_letter_code
_entity_poly.pdbx_strand_id
1 'polypeptide(L)'
;MLRSHRPRSALIVLACVLPVLPVLSASAGARVAADTGAHAAAPQAVTRAATPCIRQGQATYPVDYYWKNALGMRLGSGKVSVDTSPSLWGGQITPGGTFTLTVTHRTAQWPLLVRTYTTTWDLSSLLANADVVSQSGIGTIGGNTLTITSPGTKTDPPPKVITFRVRQGTAGNAMTIRPTGISSVVAAPGQLGGNTPAPPIQIANGQSIAPTTAIDDTATTAPSTAVSVPVLANDTATAPAVGGVTKPANGTATVSGGNVVYTPDPGFSGTDTFTYTITTDCGTSTAKVTVTVPCNWKPVSLVNGSFEAPPVATVDYSIPDASTNPPVGWQTTATDRKLEFWRGGASGVPAADGQQFAELNANEVSTLYQDLPTVPGTPMTWSLYHRGRLGTDVMRVLVGPPGATVAQTPTGASSPDISDDNTAWRLYTGTYIVPPGQTTTRFAFESVSATGGSPALGNFLDGVTFSTPPCP
;
A
#
# COMPACT_ATOMS: atom_id res chain seq x y z
N MET A 1 46.92 14.87 63.39
CA MET A 1 47.23 16.32 63.38
C MET A 1 47.33 16.81 61.92
N LEU A 2 46.61 17.93 61.62
CA LEU A 2 46.70 18.84 60.50
C LEU A 2 46.14 18.27 59.12
N ARG A 3 44.89 18.62 58.80
CA ARG A 3 44.32 19.73 57.97
C ARG A 3 44.80 19.68 56.50
N SER A 4 43.95 19.20 55.61
CA SER A 4 42.88 19.82 54.80
C SER A 4 43.31 21.06 54.03
N HIS A 5 43.32 20.96 52.70
CA HIS A 5 42.89 22.05 51.82
C HIS A 5 42.44 21.50 50.47
N ARG A 6 41.17 21.66 50.15
CA ARG A 6 40.61 21.53 48.78
C ARG A 6 40.63 22.93 48.13
N PRO A 7 40.83 23.03 46.83
CA PRO A 7 40.35 24.18 46.10
C PRO A 7 39.03 23.88 45.38
N ARG A 8 38.16 24.86 45.39
CA ARG A 8 36.83 24.93 44.81
C ARG A 8 36.93 25.06 43.30
N SER A 9 36.21 24.19 42.58
CA SER A 9 35.95 24.33 41.14
C SER A 9 34.82 25.35 40.94
N ALA A 10 35.09 26.39 40.13
CA ALA A 10 34.12 27.37 39.70
C ALA A 10 33.29 26.81 38.54
N LEU A 11 31.97 26.82 38.70
CA LEU A 11 31.00 26.46 37.69
C LEU A 11 30.77 27.71 36.80
N ILE A 12 31.17 27.63 35.52
CA ILE A 12 30.82 28.66 34.53
C ILE A 12 29.50 28.23 33.87
N VAL A 13 28.45 28.99 34.16
CA VAL A 13 27.14 28.87 33.50
C VAL A 13 27.20 29.73 32.22
N LEU A 14 27.17 29.10 31.07
CA LEU A 14 27.05 29.79 29.79
C LEU A 14 25.56 29.92 29.45
N ALA A 15 25.02 31.13 29.56
CA ALA A 15 23.66 31.46 29.17
C ALA A 15 23.59 31.63 27.64
N CYS A 16 22.87 30.73 26.93
CA CYS A 16 22.47 30.94 25.57
C CYS A 16 21.27 31.89 25.51
N VAL A 17 21.48 33.05 24.93
CA VAL A 17 20.41 34.02 24.60
C VAL A 17 19.87 33.64 23.21
N LEU A 18 18.59 33.29 23.16
CA LEU A 18 17.83 33.13 21.92
C LEU A 18 17.24 34.49 21.50
N PRO A 19 17.27 34.86 20.23
CA PRO A 19 16.57 36.06 19.75
C PRO A 19 15.08 35.80 19.60
N VAL A 20 14.30 36.68 20.20
CA VAL A 20 12.83 36.77 20.07
C VAL A 20 12.50 37.43 18.73
N LEU A 21 11.72 36.76 17.89
CA LEU A 21 11.11 37.33 16.70
C LEU A 21 9.74 37.93 17.06
N PRO A 22 9.32 39.05 16.47
CA PRO A 22 8.07 39.72 16.82
C PRO A 22 6.87 39.02 16.15
N VAL A 23 5.82 38.86 16.96
CA VAL A 23 4.48 38.44 16.53
C VAL A 23 3.81 39.62 15.81
N LEU A 24 3.48 39.44 14.54
CA LEU A 24 2.54 40.32 13.83
C LEU A 24 1.11 39.75 13.98
N SER A 25 0.30 40.47 14.74
CA SER A 25 -1.14 40.27 14.79
C SER A 25 -1.80 40.88 13.54
N ALA A 26 -2.58 40.08 12.83
CA ALA A 26 -3.58 40.59 11.91
C ALA A 26 -4.91 39.93 12.24
N SER A 27 -5.85 40.77 12.67
CA SER A 27 -7.24 40.46 12.91
C SER A 27 -8.03 40.48 11.59
N ALA A 28 -9.06 39.68 11.55
CA ALA A 28 -10.39 39.90 11.03
C ALA A 28 -10.89 38.93 9.96
N GLY A 29 -12.06 38.39 10.21
CA GLY A 29 -13.04 38.08 9.17
C GLY A 29 -13.52 36.64 9.15
N ALA A 30 -14.45 36.31 10.03
CA ALA A 30 -15.24 35.09 9.98
C ALA A 30 -16.07 35.00 8.70
N ARG A 31 -16.06 33.86 8.03
CA ARG A 31 -17.23 33.26 7.39
C ARG A 31 -17.15 31.75 7.52
N VAL A 32 -18.13 31.24 8.25
CA VAL A 32 -18.42 29.81 8.40
C VAL A 32 -18.96 29.30 7.07
N ALA A 33 -18.33 28.27 6.51
CA ALA A 33 -18.95 27.34 5.59
C ALA A 33 -18.56 25.94 6.07
N ALA A 34 -19.58 25.22 6.52
CA ALA A 34 -19.44 23.82 6.89
C ALA A 34 -19.23 23.01 5.60
N ASP A 35 -18.09 22.35 5.52
CA ASP A 35 -17.90 21.26 4.57
C ASP A 35 -17.47 20.00 5.35
N THR A 36 -18.42 19.08 5.46
CA THR A 36 -18.25 17.76 6.07
C THR A 36 -17.71 16.82 5.01
N GLY A 37 -16.43 16.97 4.67
CA GLY A 37 -15.69 16.02 3.86
C GLY A 37 -14.59 15.38 4.69
N ALA A 38 -14.82 14.15 5.17
CA ALA A 38 -13.78 13.35 5.77
C ALA A 38 -12.71 13.00 4.70
N HIS A 39 -11.68 13.84 4.60
CA HIS A 39 -10.49 13.47 3.85
C HIS A 39 -9.71 12.46 4.68
N ALA A 40 -9.68 11.22 4.19
CA ALA A 40 -8.70 10.25 4.63
C ALA A 40 -7.31 10.89 4.47
N ALA A 41 -6.58 11.00 5.57
CA ALA A 41 -5.21 11.48 5.57
C ALA A 41 -4.38 10.59 4.63
N ALA A 42 -3.73 11.22 3.65
CA ALA A 42 -2.77 10.53 2.81
C ALA A 42 -1.69 9.91 3.70
N PRO A 43 -1.23 8.68 3.42
CA PRO A 43 -0.18 8.07 4.20
C PRO A 43 1.05 8.97 4.15
N GLN A 44 1.54 9.39 5.31
CA GLN A 44 2.78 10.14 5.41
C GLN A 44 3.90 9.24 4.89
N ALA A 45 4.54 9.67 3.80
CA ALA A 45 5.74 9.04 3.30
C ALA A 45 6.77 9.06 4.43
N VAL A 46 7.15 7.88 4.92
CA VAL A 46 8.28 7.73 5.82
C VAL A 46 9.51 8.14 5.02
N THR A 47 9.98 9.36 5.21
CA THR A 47 11.25 9.83 4.66
C THR A 47 12.37 9.05 5.35
N ARG A 48 12.69 7.89 4.81
CA ARG A 48 13.95 7.21 5.12
C ARG A 48 15.08 8.14 4.68
N ALA A 49 16.01 8.46 5.59
CA ALA A 49 17.22 9.17 5.22
C ALA A 49 17.87 8.39 4.06
N ALA A 50 17.90 8.99 2.89
CA ALA A 50 18.44 8.37 1.70
C ALA A 50 19.91 8.03 1.96
N THR A 51 20.22 6.72 2.00
CA THR A 51 21.59 6.28 1.74
C THR A 51 21.82 6.68 0.28
N PRO A 52 22.74 7.61 -0.02
CA PRO A 52 22.81 8.11 -1.38
C PRO A 52 23.12 6.94 -2.31
N CYS A 53 22.28 6.66 -3.27
CA CYS A 53 22.77 6.27 -4.57
C CYS A 53 23.93 7.20 -4.81
N ILE A 54 25.12 6.69 -4.96
CA ILE A 54 26.30 7.53 -5.13
C ILE A 54 25.90 8.60 -6.12
N ARG A 55 25.65 9.82 -5.64
CA ARG A 55 25.25 10.95 -6.47
C ARG A 55 26.47 11.29 -7.31
N GLN A 56 26.55 10.64 -8.43
CA GLN A 56 27.53 10.89 -9.45
C GLN A 56 26.91 11.89 -10.41
N GLY A 57 27.16 13.07 -10.15
CA GLY A 57 26.80 14.15 -11.00
C GLY A 57 27.28 15.43 -10.33
N GLN A 58 28.21 16.11 -10.93
CA GLN A 58 28.75 17.38 -10.46
C GLN A 58 29.29 17.36 -9.01
N ALA A 59 30.07 16.38 -8.66
CA ALA A 59 30.94 16.52 -7.54
C ALA A 59 32.18 17.31 -8.06
N THR A 60 32.23 18.59 -7.74
CA THR A 60 33.48 19.35 -7.89
C THR A 60 34.43 18.81 -6.83
N TYR A 61 35.41 18.06 -7.27
CA TYR A 61 36.52 17.65 -6.41
C TYR A 61 37.61 18.74 -6.45
N PRO A 62 37.69 19.60 -5.43
CA PRO A 62 38.75 20.59 -5.40
C PRO A 62 40.08 19.87 -5.17
N VAL A 63 40.93 19.86 -6.16
CA VAL A 63 42.33 19.51 -6.00
C VAL A 63 43.05 20.77 -5.61
N ASP A 64 43.42 20.88 -4.33
CA ASP A 64 44.23 22.00 -3.86
C ASP A 64 45.65 21.82 -4.33
N TYR A 65 46.16 22.81 -5.00
CA TYR A 65 47.57 22.89 -5.36
C TYR A 65 48.15 24.24 -4.86
N TYR A 66 49.42 24.23 -4.64
CA TYR A 66 50.13 25.44 -4.21
C TYR A 66 51.44 25.60 -4.98
N TRP A 67 51.80 26.84 -5.18
CA TRP A 67 53.10 27.17 -5.75
C TRP A 67 54.11 27.41 -4.63
N LYS A 68 55.33 26.96 -4.87
CA LYS A 68 56.49 27.29 -4.05
C LYS A 68 57.48 28.04 -4.88
N ASN A 69 58.18 29.03 -4.29
CA ASN A 69 59.36 29.63 -4.90
C ASN A 69 60.59 28.70 -4.80
N ALA A 70 61.72 29.12 -5.36
CA ALA A 70 62.95 28.33 -5.29
C ALA A 70 63.48 28.06 -3.86
N LEU A 71 62.97 28.79 -2.87
CA LEU A 71 63.26 28.62 -1.45
C LEU A 71 62.23 27.75 -0.73
N GLY A 72 61.24 27.17 -1.48
CA GLY A 72 60.22 26.31 -0.93
C GLY A 72 59.05 27.05 -0.26
N MET A 73 58.98 28.37 -0.29
CA MET A 73 57.88 29.14 0.29
C MET A 73 56.64 29.08 -0.59
N ARG A 74 55.45 28.92 0.03
CA ARG A 74 54.17 28.90 -0.66
C ARG A 74 53.80 30.28 -1.18
N LEU A 75 53.57 30.39 -2.51
CA LEU A 75 53.27 31.66 -3.19
C LEU A 75 51.78 31.80 -3.53
N GLY A 76 51.05 30.72 -3.60
CA GLY A 76 49.64 30.72 -3.94
C GLY A 76 49.04 29.33 -3.98
N SER A 77 47.73 29.25 -4.15
CA SER A 77 46.98 27.99 -4.31
C SER A 77 45.84 28.14 -5.33
N GLY A 78 45.38 27.05 -5.88
CA GLY A 78 44.28 27.01 -6.83
C GLY A 78 43.55 25.68 -6.78
N LYS A 79 42.49 25.53 -7.59
CA LYS A 79 41.63 24.36 -7.63
C LYS A 79 41.40 23.87 -9.05
N VAL A 80 41.33 22.55 -9.22
CA VAL A 80 40.85 21.89 -10.46
C VAL A 80 39.53 21.17 -10.12
N SER A 81 38.56 21.25 -11.01
CA SER A 81 37.33 20.50 -10.85
C SER A 81 37.27 19.30 -11.79
N VAL A 82 36.67 18.23 -11.30
CA VAL A 82 36.35 17.04 -12.10
C VAL A 82 34.86 16.78 -11.96
N ASP A 83 34.17 16.77 -13.08
CA ASP A 83 32.75 16.53 -13.16
C ASP A 83 32.49 15.22 -13.93
N THR A 84 31.48 14.45 -13.50
CA THR A 84 31.02 13.27 -14.23
C THR A 84 29.66 13.57 -14.86
N SER A 85 29.38 12.93 -15.99
CA SER A 85 28.13 13.19 -16.70
C SER A 85 26.90 12.68 -15.97
N PRO A 86 25.73 13.28 -16.24
CA PRO A 86 24.45 12.82 -15.71
C PRO A 86 24.09 11.37 -16.06
N SER A 87 24.68 10.79 -17.10
CA SER A 87 24.43 9.38 -17.48
C SER A 87 24.89 8.37 -16.43
N LEU A 88 25.67 8.79 -15.43
CA LEU A 88 26.04 7.99 -14.26
C LEU A 88 25.11 8.18 -13.06
N TRP A 89 24.09 8.99 -13.19
CA TRP A 89 23.12 9.21 -12.13
C TRP A 89 22.38 7.91 -11.83
N GLY A 90 22.33 7.56 -10.56
CA GLY A 90 21.73 6.31 -10.12
C GLY A 90 22.71 5.16 -9.93
N GLY A 91 24.02 5.39 -10.11
CA GLY A 91 25.06 4.40 -9.79
C GLY A 91 25.07 3.14 -10.67
N GLN A 92 24.23 3.08 -11.70
CA GLN A 92 24.08 1.90 -12.54
C GLN A 92 24.89 2.05 -13.83
N ILE A 93 26.09 1.53 -13.80
CA ILE A 93 26.80 1.26 -15.04
C ILE A 93 26.60 -0.20 -15.38
N THR A 94 25.65 -0.48 -16.27
CA THR A 94 25.50 -1.82 -16.80
C THR A 94 26.66 -2.15 -17.74
N PRO A 95 27.14 -3.39 -17.76
CA PRO A 95 28.08 -3.82 -18.78
C PRO A 95 27.58 -3.47 -20.18
N GLY A 96 28.41 -2.80 -20.98
CA GLY A 96 28.03 -2.24 -22.28
C GLY A 96 27.46 -0.81 -22.26
N GLY A 97 27.06 -0.30 -21.09
CA GLY A 97 26.63 1.09 -20.92
C GLY A 97 27.76 2.10 -21.07
N THR A 98 27.42 3.32 -21.41
CA THR A 98 28.41 4.42 -21.58
C THR A 98 28.23 5.50 -20.53
N PHE A 99 29.34 6.12 -20.15
CA PHE A 99 29.37 7.31 -19.31
C PHE A 99 30.43 8.32 -19.79
N THR A 100 30.31 9.54 -19.34
CA THR A 100 31.20 10.62 -19.73
C THR A 100 31.92 11.20 -18.50
N LEU A 101 33.23 11.30 -18.59
CA LEU A 101 34.08 12.00 -17.64
C LEU A 101 34.47 13.36 -18.24
N THR A 102 34.22 14.42 -17.50
CA THR A 102 34.62 15.78 -17.87
C THR A 102 35.59 16.32 -16.85
N VAL A 103 36.79 16.72 -17.31
CA VAL A 103 37.78 17.37 -16.48
C VAL A 103 37.91 18.82 -16.94
N THR A 104 37.57 19.76 -16.05
CA THR A 104 37.57 21.19 -16.32
C THR A 104 38.74 21.86 -15.58
N HIS A 105 39.53 22.59 -16.30
CA HIS A 105 40.56 23.45 -15.71
C HIS A 105 40.03 24.88 -15.60
N ARG A 106 39.91 25.41 -14.40
CA ARG A 106 39.54 26.81 -14.18
C ARG A 106 40.77 27.66 -14.03
N THR A 107 41.06 28.51 -15.04
CA THR A 107 42.25 29.33 -15.11
C THR A 107 42.01 30.80 -14.77
N ALA A 108 40.76 31.23 -14.70
CA ALA A 108 40.38 32.62 -14.49
C ALA A 108 40.92 33.26 -13.19
N GLN A 109 41.46 32.47 -12.28
CA GLN A 109 42.01 32.92 -10.98
C GLN A 109 43.54 32.83 -10.92
N TRP A 110 44.22 32.59 -12.05
CA TRP A 110 45.65 32.40 -12.05
C TRP A 110 46.41 33.71 -12.07
N PRO A 111 47.54 33.81 -11.36
CA PRO A 111 48.41 34.95 -11.50
C PRO A 111 48.91 35.11 -12.94
N LEU A 112 49.01 36.33 -13.41
CA LEU A 112 49.40 36.70 -14.79
C LEU A 112 50.74 36.11 -15.27
N LEU A 113 51.52 35.49 -14.38
CA LEU A 113 52.86 34.96 -14.65
C LEU A 113 52.88 33.47 -15.07
N VAL A 114 51.74 32.76 -15.01
CA VAL A 114 51.70 31.35 -15.41
C VAL A 114 51.48 31.27 -16.92
N ARG A 115 52.40 30.68 -17.65
CA ARG A 115 52.31 30.47 -19.11
C ARG A 115 51.51 29.22 -19.46
N THR A 116 51.79 28.12 -18.75
CA THR A 116 51.08 26.85 -18.90
C THR A 116 51.05 26.15 -17.57
N TYR A 117 50.05 25.32 -17.39
CA TYR A 117 50.03 24.34 -16.30
C TYR A 117 49.54 22.99 -16.81
N THR A 118 50.06 21.94 -16.20
CA THR A 118 49.80 20.58 -16.59
C THR A 118 49.29 19.81 -15.37
N THR A 119 48.20 19.08 -15.53
CA THR A 119 47.72 18.11 -14.56
C THR A 119 47.83 16.70 -15.12
N THR A 120 48.20 15.78 -14.29
CA THR A 120 48.25 14.34 -14.63
C THR A 120 47.32 13.55 -13.73
N TRP A 121 46.64 12.57 -14.33
CA TRP A 121 45.63 11.77 -13.68
C TRP A 121 45.88 10.31 -13.98
N ASP A 122 45.85 9.46 -12.94
CA ASP A 122 45.87 8.00 -13.09
C ASP A 122 44.47 7.50 -13.41
N LEU A 123 44.34 6.88 -14.56
CA LEU A 123 43.11 6.24 -15.06
C LEU A 123 43.20 4.72 -15.01
N SER A 124 44.17 4.11 -14.34
CA SER A 124 44.41 2.66 -14.37
C SER A 124 43.19 1.86 -13.96
N SER A 125 42.55 2.26 -12.85
CA SER A 125 41.34 1.63 -12.36
C SER A 125 40.14 1.73 -13.35
N LEU A 126 40.02 2.92 -14.00
CA LEU A 126 38.98 3.19 -14.96
C LEU A 126 39.17 2.38 -16.26
N LEU A 127 40.40 2.43 -16.82
CA LEU A 127 40.76 1.75 -18.05
C LEU A 127 40.84 0.21 -17.91
N ALA A 128 40.99 -0.31 -16.69
CA ALA A 128 40.83 -1.75 -16.42
C ALA A 128 39.39 -2.24 -16.61
N ASN A 129 38.41 -1.36 -16.44
CA ASN A 129 36.99 -1.72 -16.40
C ASN A 129 36.15 -1.12 -17.54
N ALA A 130 36.69 -0.17 -18.30
CA ALA A 130 35.99 0.51 -19.38
C ALA A 130 36.94 0.87 -20.56
N ASP A 131 36.36 0.91 -21.75
CA ASP A 131 37.05 1.31 -22.97
C ASP A 131 36.72 2.77 -23.33
N VAL A 132 37.69 3.51 -23.85
CA VAL A 132 37.44 4.84 -24.39
C VAL A 132 36.74 4.74 -25.72
N VAL A 133 35.55 5.32 -25.81
CA VAL A 133 34.74 5.35 -27.04
C VAL A 133 35.02 6.60 -27.84
N SER A 134 35.07 7.74 -27.15
CA SER A 134 35.38 9.02 -27.79
C SER A 134 36.04 9.96 -26.80
N GLN A 135 36.74 10.95 -27.31
CA GLN A 135 37.34 12.01 -26.52
C GLN A 135 37.39 13.34 -27.27
N SER A 136 37.24 14.43 -26.55
CA SER A 136 37.35 15.79 -27.07
C SER A 136 37.95 16.72 -26.04
N GLY A 137 38.24 17.95 -26.43
CA GLY A 137 38.88 18.94 -25.56
C GLY A 137 40.39 18.76 -25.44
N ILE A 138 40.99 19.56 -24.56
CA ILE A 138 42.48 19.59 -24.38
C ILE A 138 42.95 18.38 -23.56
N GLY A 139 44.12 17.89 -23.84
CA GLY A 139 44.77 16.80 -23.11
C GLY A 139 44.80 15.47 -23.87
N THR A 140 45.72 14.61 -23.46
CA THR A 140 46.01 13.31 -24.09
C THR A 140 45.97 12.19 -23.06
N ILE A 141 45.57 11.00 -23.50
CA ILE A 141 45.69 9.77 -22.73
C ILE A 141 46.89 9.00 -23.29
N GLY A 142 47.88 8.75 -22.46
CA GLY A 142 49.05 7.91 -22.77
C GLY A 142 49.17 6.80 -21.75
N GLY A 143 48.99 5.54 -22.20
CA GLY A 143 48.87 4.42 -21.28
C GLY A 143 47.71 4.63 -20.34
N ASN A 144 47.94 4.55 -19.04
CA ASN A 144 46.93 4.77 -17.99
C ASN A 144 46.91 6.22 -17.46
N THR A 145 47.57 7.14 -18.12
CA THR A 145 47.70 8.54 -17.64
C THR A 145 46.97 9.50 -18.56
N LEU A 146 46.08 10.29 -18.01
CA LEU A 146 45.54 11.47 -18.66
C LEU A 146 46.41 12.68 -18.31
N THR A 147 46.95 13.36 -19.33
CA THR A 147 47.70 14.58 -19.19
C THR A 147 46.95 15.74 -19.83
N ILE A 148 46.68 16.79 -19.07
CA ILE A 148 46.00 17.98 -19.56
C ILE A 148 46.93 19.17 -19.35
N THR A 149 47.36 19.79 -20.46
CA THR A 149 48.17 21.02 -20.43
C THR A 149 47.31 22.19 -20.89
N SER A 150 47.12 23.16 -20.03
CA SER A 150 46.31 24.33 -20.26
C SER A 150 47.21 25.58 -20.42
N PRO A 151 46.90 26.46 -21.36
CA PRO A 151 47.58 27.77 -21.41
C PRO A 151 47.18 28.59 -20.18
N GLY A 152 48.10 29.36 -19.65
CA GLY A 152 47.89 30.29 -18.55
C GLY A 152 47.19 31.58 -19.03
N THR A 153 45.96 31.42 -19.55
CA THR A 153 45.16 32.54 -20.05
C THR A 153 44.10 32.91 -19.01
N LYS A 154 43.51 34.12 -19.17
CA LYS A 154 42.40 34.58 -18.30
C LYS A 154 41.04 33.86 -18.56
N THR A 155 40.99 33.05 -19.60
CA THR A 155 39.79 32.29 -19.99
C THR A 155 40.01 30.81 -19.73
N ASP A 156 38.99 30.15 -19.18
CA ASP A 156 39.02 28.71 -18.97
C ASP A 156 39.11 27.98 -20.32
N PRO A 157 40.06 27.03 -20.45
CA PRO A 157 40.17 26.24 -21.67
C PRO A 157 38.97 25.29 -21.83
N PRO A 158 38.70 24.78 -23.05
CA PRO A 158 37.72 23.75 -23.26
C PRO A 158 37.98 22.55 -22.36
N PRO A 159 36.95 22.00 -21.71
CA PRO A 159 37.13 20.85 -20.86
C PRO A 159 37.56 19.61 -21.65
N LYS A 160 38.33 18.74 -21.01
CA LYS A 160 38.57 17.39 -21.52
C LYS A 160 37.35 16.57 -21.27
N VAL A 161 36.73 16.06 -22.32
CA VAL A 161 35.56 15.18 -22.27
C VAL A 161 35.95 13.81 -22.80
N ILE A 162 35.71 12.75 -22.04
CA ILE A 162 36.01 11.37 -22.41
C ILE A 162 34.78 10.54 -22.19
N THR A 163 34.31 9.86 -23.23
CA THR A 163 33.22 8.90 -23.14
C THR A 163 33.79 7.49 -23.01
N PHE A 164 33.37 6.77 -22.00
CA PHE A 164 33.76 5.39 -21.73
C PHE A 164 32.59 4.43 -21.98
N ARG A 165 32.91 3.19 -22.35
CA ARG A 165 31.97 2.05 -22.36
C ARG A 165 32.45 1.01 -21.37
N VAL A 166 31.59 0.60 -20.45
CA VAL A 166 31.89 -0.41 -19.44
C VAL A 166 32.06 -1.77 -20.08
N ARG A 167 33.12 -2.49 -19.74
CA ARG A 167 33.37 -3.86 -20.22
C ARG A 167 32.42 -4.85 -19.58
N GLN A 168 32.18 -5.95 -20.29
CA GLN A 168 31.48 -7.11 -19.73
C GLN A 168 32.31 -7.73 -18.59
N GLY A 169 31.62 -8.19 -17.54
CA GLY A 169 32.30 -8.87 -16.40
C GLY A 169 32.92 -7.92 -15.37
N THR A 170 32.73 -6.61 -15.47
CA THR A 170 33.26 -5.63 -14.51
C THR A 170 32.38 -5.39 -13.29
N ALA A 171 31.31 -6.15 -13.14
CA ALA A 171 30.43 -6.06 -11.98
C ALA A 171 31.23 -6.25 -10.67
N GLY A 172 31.04 -5.34 -9.71
CA GLY A 172 31.74 -5.37 -8.44
C GLY A 172 33.07 -4.58 -8.40
N ASN A 173 33.60 -4.15 -9.53
CA ASN A 173 34.86 -3.43 -9.57
C ASN A 173 34.68 -1.92 -9.36
N ALA A 174 35.45 -1.33 -8.46
CA ALA A 174 35.49 0.11 -8.28
C ALA A 174 36.20 0.79 -9.47
N MET A 175 35.62 1.86 -10.00
CA MET A 175 36.26 2.69 -11.02
C MET A 175 36.63 4.03 -10.40
N THR A 176 37.90 4.35 -10.39
CA THR A 176 38.43 5.54 -9.76
C THR A 176 39.39 6.28 -10.72
N ILE A 177 39.46 7.59 -10.57
CA ILE A 177 40.57 8.40 -11.10
C ILE A 177 41.31 9.02 -9.94
N ARG A 178 42.59 9.29 -10.14
CA ARG A 178 43.41 9.91 -9.13
C ARG A 178 44.32 10.96 -9.75
N PRO A 179 44.31 12.22 -9.24
CA PRO A 179 45.33 13.21 -9.63
C PRO A 179 46.69 12.72 -9.14
N THR A 180 47.66 12.67 -10.03
CA THR A 180 49.02 12.20 -9.74
C THR A 180 50.05 13.30 -9.74
N GLY A 181 49.77 14.41 -10.42
CA GLY A 181 50.68 15.51 -10.41
C GLY A 181 50.08 16.81 -10.97
N ILE A 182 50.68 17.91 -10.58
CA ILE A 182 50.42 19.20 -11.13
C ILE A 182 51.74 19.93 -11.29
N SER A 183 51.94 20.55 -12.44
CA SER A 183 53.12 21.37 -12.72
C SER A 183 52.74 22.63 -13.50
N SER A 184 53.54 23.67 -13.39
CA SER A 184 53.32 24.92 -14.13
C SER A 184 54.63 25.50 -14.67
N VAL A 185 54.54 26.15 -15.79
CA VAL A 185 55.63 26.96 -16.35
C VAL A 185 55.27 28.43 -16.19
N VAL A 186 56.16 29.20 -15.61
CA VAL A 186 56.00 30.63 -15.40
C VAL A 186 56.91 31.48 -16.33
N ALA A 187 56.52 32.73 -16.53
CA ALA A 187 57.27 33.67 -17.38
C ALA A 187 58.58 34.16 -16.76
N ALA A 188 58.84 33.90 -15.48
CA ALA A 188 60.03 34.28 -14.75
C ALA A 188 60.90 33.04 -14.40
N PRO A 189 62.22 33.21 -14.21
CA PRO A 189 63.07 32.08 -13.88
C PRO A 189 62.71 31.46 -12.53
N GLY A 190 62.29 30.22 -12.57
CA GLY A 190 61.90 29.43 -11.42
C GLY A 190 60.68 28.46 -11.75
N GLN A 191 60.91 27.18 -11.65
CA GLN A 191 59.81 26.21 -11.75
C GLN A 191 58.97 26.29 -10.49
N LEU A 192 57.68 26.49 -10.69
CA LEU A 192 56.70 26.35 -9.62
C LEU A 192 56.03 24.99 -9.78
N GLY A 193 56.27 24.10 -8.86
CA GLY A 193 55.63 22.79 -8.83
C GLY A 193 54.90 22.59 -7.51
N GLY A 194 53.73 22.02 -7.56
CA GLY A 194 53.00 21.52 -6.38
C GLY A 194 52.56 20.11 -6.63
N ASN A 195 52.86 19.19 -5.73
CA ASN A 195 52.32 17.84 -5.75
C ASN A 195 51.52 17.65 -4.47
N THR A 196 50.24 17.56 -4.59
CA THR A 196 49.36 17.23 -3.46
C THR A 196 48.81 15.83 -3.70
N PRO A 197 49.18 14.84 -2.91
CA PRO A 197 48.53 13.55 -2.97
C PRO A 197 47.06 13.74 -2.58
N ALA A 198 46.14 13.71 -3.56
CA ALA A 198 44.76 13.69 -3.32
C ALA A 198 44.30 12.22 -3.19
N PRO A 199 43.31 11.91 -2.36
CA PRO A 199 42.72 10.59 -2.35
C PRO A 199 42.10 10.27 -3.73
N PRO A 200 41.99 9.00 -4.11
CA PRO A 200 41.33 8.61 -5.34
C PRO A 200 39.89 9.19 -5.40
N ILE A 201 39.56 9.77 -6.54
CA ILE A 201 38.19 10.23 -6.80
C ILE A 201 37.41 9.05 -7.33
N GLN A 202 36.43 8.61 -6.57
CA GLN A 202 35.57 7.50 -6.97
C GLN A 202 34.56 7.99 -8.01
N ILE A 203 34.68 7.46 -9.24
CA ILE A 203 33.77 7.81 -10.36
C ILE A 203 32.58 6.87 -10.39
N ALA A 204 32.79 5.59 -10.04
CA ALA A 204 31.75 4.61 -9.86
C ALA A 204 32.18 3.53 -8.86
N ASN A 205 31.27 3.07 -8.05
CA ASN A 205 31.39 1.74 -7.49
C ASN A 205 31.05 0.78 -8.61
N GLY A 206 31.97 -0.12 -8.95
CA GLY A 206 31.72 -1.17 -9.92
C GLY A 206 30.79 -2.27 -9.39
N GLN A 207 30.04 -2.02 -8.35
CA GLN A 207 28.87 -2.85 -8.02
C GLN A 207 27.89 -2.70 -9.18
N SER A 208 27.69 -3.81 -9.89
CA SER A 208 26.51 -4.00 -10.69
C SER A 208 25.33 -3.85 -9.74
N ILE A 209 24.78 -2.67 -9.64
CA ILE A 209 23.50 -2.46 -8.98
C ILE A 209 22.52 -3.13 -9.91
N ALA A 210 21.91 -4.21 -9.44
CA ALA A 210 20.86 -4.88 -10.19
C ALA A 210 19.79 -3.85 -10.56
N PRO A 211 19.27 -3.86 -11.79
CA PRO A 211 18.21 -2.95 -12.19
C PRO A 211 17.06 -3.10 -11.20
N THR A 212 16.43 -1.98 -10.83
CA THR A 212 15.22 -2.01 -10.01
C THR A 212 14.13 -2.66 -10.83
N THR A 213 13.82 -3.90 -10.56
CA THR A 213 12.81 -4.67 -11.29
C THR A 213 11.90 -5.35 -10.28
N ALA A 214 10.64 -4.96 -10.27
CA ALA A 214 9.59 -5.64 -9.55
C ALA A 214 9.02 -6.78 -10.39
N ILE A 215 8.74 -7.90 -9.75
CA ILE A 215 8.22 -9.13 -10.36
C ILE A 215 6.89 -9.47 -9.72
N ASP A 216 5.93 -9.90 -10.56
CA ASP A 216 4.58 -10.23 -10.09
C ASP A 216 4.59 -11.29 -8.99
N ASP A 217 3.69 -11.09 -8.01
CA ASP A 217 3.50 -11.98 -6.86
C ASP A 217 2.15 -12.66 -6.87
N THR A 218 2.07 -13.77 -6.15
CA THR A 218 0.83 -14.49 -5.91
C THR A 218 0.69 -14.84 -4.44
N ALA A 219 -0.56 -14.82 -3.95
CA ALA A 219 -0.87 -15.26 -2.59
C ALA A 219 -2.24 -15.96 -2.57
N THR A 220 -2.49 -16.72 -1.50
CA THR A 220 -3.77 -17.34 -1.24
C THR A 220 -4.13 -17.09 0.22
N THR A 221 -5.38 -16.71 0.49
CA THR A 221 -5.88 -16.54 1.85
C THR A 221 -7.33 -17.05 1.97
N ALA A 222 -7.75 -17.40 3.19
CA ALA A 222 -9.14 -17.73 3.44
C ALA A 222 -10.04 -16.47 3.38
N PRO A 223 -11.35 -16.63 3.14
CA PRO A 223 -12.31 -15.53 3.24
C PRO A 223 -12.16 -14.74 4.53
N SER A 224 -12.29 -13.42 4.46
CA SER A 224 -12.15 -12.48 5.60
C SER A 224 -10.87 -12.61 6.42
N THR A 225 -9.82 -13.25 5.88
CA THR A 225 -8.55 -13.46 6.58
C THR A 225 -7.44 -12.67 5.90
N ALA A 226 -6.71 -11.86 6.66
CA ALA A 226 -5.58 -11.10 6.13
C ALA A 226 -4.39 -12.02 5.78
N VAL A 227 -3.69 -11.68 4.69
CA VAL A 227 -2.44 -12.34 4.28
C VAL A 227 -1.33 -11.32 4.09
N SER A 228 -0.13 -11.64 4.57
CA SER A 228 1.07 -10.84 4.36
C SER A 228 1.83 -11.39 3.15
N VAL A 229 1.96 -10.59 2.11
CA VAL A 229 2.67 -10.94 0.87
C VAL A 229 4.06 -10.33 0.90
N PRO A 230 5.14 -11.15 0.88
CA PRO A 230 6.52 -10.65 0.89
C PRO A 230 6.94 -10.20 -0.53
N VAL A 231 6.33 -9.12 -1.01
CA VAL A 231 6.46 -8.63 -2.39
C VAL A 231 7.88 -8.29 -2.84
N LEU A 232 8.82 -8.14 -1.91
CA LEU A 232 10.23 -7.86 -2.23
C LEU A 232 11.08 -9.13 -2.41
N ALA A 233 10.51 -10.33 -2.17
CA ALA A 233 11.29 -11.56 -2.07
C ALA A 233 11.82 -12.06 -3.43
N ASN A 234 11.08 -11.83 -4.51
CA ASN A 234 11.43 -12.22 -5.88
C ASN A 234 11.95 -11.04 -6.71
N ASP A 235 11.93 -9.81 -6.14
CA ASP A 235 12.34 -8.60 -6.82
C ASP A 235 13.87 -8.50 -6.92
N THR A 236 14.31 -7.83 -7.99
CA THR A 236 15.71 -7.50 -8.18
C THR A 236 15.93 -6.02 -7.93
N ALA A 237 16.52 -5.69 -6.78
CA ALA A 237 16.80 -4.30 -6.42
C ALA A 237 17.82 -4.21 -5.28
N THR A 238 18.56 -3.09 -5.20
CA THR A 238 19.45 -2.81 -4.07
C THR A 238 18.71 -1.99 -3.02
N ALA A 239 18.57 -2.53 -1.81
CA ALA A 239 17.85 -1.92 -0.69
C ALA A 239 16.45 -1.40 -1.07
N PRO A 240 15.55 -2.24 -1.62
CA PRO A 240 14.24 -1.82 -2.04
C PRO A 240 13.36 -1.46 -0.85
N ALA A 241 12.45 -0.53 -1.07
CA ALA A 241 11.33 -0.25 -0.18
C ALA A 241 10.04 -0.27 -0.97
N VAL A 242 8.96 -0.74 -0.36
CA VAL A 242 7.63 -0.62 -0.97
C VAL A 242 7.19 0.83 -0.86
N GLY A 243 7.12 1.53 -2.00
CA GLY A 243 6.76 2.95 -2.09
C GLY A 243 5.26 3.20 -2.06
N GLY A 244 4.44 2.19 -2.45
CA GLY A 244 2.99 2.30 -2.46
C GLY A 244 2.31 1.07 -3.04
N VAL A 245 1.00 0.99 -2.81
CA VAL A 245 0.11 -0.03 -3.36
C VAL A 245 -1.16 0.61 -3.91
N THR A 246 -1.75 0.05 -4.95
CA THR A 246 -3.08 0.47 -5.42
C THR A 246 -4.18 -0.23 -4.62
N LYS A 247 -5.35 0.39 -4.58
CA LYS A 247 -6.52 -0.23 -3.93
C LYS A 247 -7.01 -1.42 -4.76
N PRO A 248 -7.11 -2.63 -4.17
CA PRO A 248 -7.78 -3.77 -4.82
C PRO A 248 -9.28 -3.53 -4.96
N ALA A 249 -9.94 -4.30 -5.83
CA ALA A 249 -11.38 -4.16 -6.07
C ALA A 249 -12.23 -4.76 -4.95
N ASN A 250 -11.77 -5.84 -4.31
CA ASN A 250 -12.55 -6.65 -3.36
C ASN A 250 -11.83 -6.82 -2.03
N GLY A 251 -11.13 -5.78 -1.57
CA GLY A 251 -10.40 -5.81 -0.32
C GLY A 251 -9.63 -4.55 -0.02
N THR A 252 -8.74 -4.65 0.94
CA THR A 252 -7.80 -3.60 1.30
C THR A 252 -6.37 -4.12 1.22
N ALA A 253 -5.46 -3.27 0.73
CA ALA A 253 -4.03 -3.56 0.71
C ALA A 253 -3.28 -2.42 1.41
N THR A 254 -2.37 -2.78 2.32
CA THR A 254 -1.56 -1.82 3.09
C THR A 254 -0.11 -2.27 3.18
N VAL A 255 0.83 -1.33 3.19
CA VAL A 255 2.25 -1.62 3.36
C VAL A 255 2.57 -1.78 4.85
N SER A 256 3.23 -2.86 5.22
CA SER A 256 3.66 -3.14 6.60
C SER A 256 5.01 -3.84 6.61
N GLY A 257 6.04 -3.20 7.19
CA GLY A 257 7.36 -3.81 7.40
C GLY A 257 8.07 -4.32 6.14
N GLY A 258 7.78 -3.73 4.95
CA GLY A 258 8.34 -4.17 3.67
C GLY A 258 7.49 -5.23 2.95
N ASN A 259 6.44 -5.73 3.56
CA ASN A 259 5.43 -6.60 2.95
C ASN A 259 4.18 -5.79 2.58
N VAL A 260 3.30 -6.39 1.80
CA VAL A 260 1.94 -5.89 1.58
C VAL A 260 0.96 -6.82 2.30
N VAL A 261 0.16 -6.26 3.20
CA VAL A 261 -0.92 -6.99 3.87
C VAL A 261 -2.20 -6.74 3.09
N TYR A 262 -2.78 -7.81 2.55
CA TYR A 262 -4.07 -7.81 1.88
C TYR A 262 -5.13 -8.42 2.79
N THR A 263 -6.29 -7.78 2.88
CA THR A 263 -7.46 -8.30 3.59
C THR A 263 -8.65 -8.30 2.64
N PRO A 264 -9.22 -9.48 2.32
CA PRO A 264 -10.42 -9.56 1.50
C PRO A 264 -11.61 -8.87 2.17
N ASP A 265 -12.49 -8.29 1.36
CA ASP A 265 -13.77 -7.80 1.85
C ASP A 265 -14.60 -8.97 2.40
N PRO A 266 -15.46 -8.72 3.41
CA PRO A 266 -16.33 -9.74 3.95
C PRO A 266 -17.20 -10.38 2.86
N GLY A 267 -17.20 -11.72 2.80
CA GLY A 267 -17.95 -12.49 1.82
C GLY A 267 -17.33 -12.60 0.43
N PHE A 268 -16.18 -12.00 0.20
CA PHE A 268 -15.50 -12.16 -1.07
C PHE A 268 -14.83 -13.53 -1.21
N SER A 269 -14.99 -14.12 -2.37
CA SER A 269 -14.21 -15.27 -2.88
C SER A 269 -13.91 -15.07 -4.36
N GLY A 270 -12.84 -15.65 -4.86
CA GLY A 270 -12.38 -15.44 -6.23
C GLY A 270 -10.96 -14.91 -6.28
N THR A 271 -10.62 -14.23 -7.37
CA THR A 271 -9.30 -13.63 -7.58
C THR A 271 -9.39 -12.11 -7.52
N ASP A 272 -8.56 -11.50 -6.70
CA ASP A 272 -8.39 -10.05 -6.65
C ASP A 272 -6.97 -9.67 -7.06
N THR A 273 -6.82 -8.47 -7.60
CA THR A 273 -5.53 -7.98 -8.09
C THR A 273 -5.30 -6.53 -7.70
N PHE A 274 -4.06 -6.21 -7.40
CA PHE A 274 -3.59 -4.85 -7.20
C PHE A 274 -2.12 -4.74 -7.62
N THR A 275 -1.58 -3.53 -7.68
CA THR A 275 -0.17 -3.30 -7.99
C THR A 275 0.57 -2.73 -6.79
N TYR A 276 1.86 -3.05 -6.69
CA TYR A 276 2.77 -2.38 -5.78
C TYR A 276 3.91 -1.74 -6.55
N THR A 277 4.52 -0.72 -5.96
CA THR A 277 5.67 -0.03 -6.52
C THR A 277 6.83 -0.18 -5.55
N ILE A 278 7.95 -0.69 -6.02
CA ILE A 278 9.20 -0.62 -5.29
C ILE A 278 9.94 0.66 -5.61
N THR A 279 10.57 1.22 -4.60
CA THR A 279 11.39 2.41 -4.73
C THR A 279 12.77 2.11 -4.18
N THR A 280 13.77 2.49 -4.92
CA THR A 280 15.17 2.51 -4.50
C THR A 280 15.71 3.91 -4.71
N ASP A 281 16.90 4.18 -4.19
CA ASP A 281 17.60 5.43 -4.53
C ASP A 281 17.89 5.55 -6.04
N CYS A 282 17.73 4.48 -6.80
CA CYS A 282 18.10 4.33 -8.21
C CYS A 282 16.92 4.19 -9.17
N GLY A 283 15.70 4.37 -8.69
CA GLY A 283 14.51 4.30 -9.53
C GLY A 283 13.34 3.55 -8.90
N THR A 284 12.29 3.41 -9.67
CA THR A 284 11.07 2.72 -9.28
C THR A 284 10.72 1.64 -10.29
N SER A 285 10.05 0.58 -9.83
CA SER A 285 9.45 -0.43 -10.69
C SER A 285 8.12 -0.85 -10.07
N THR A 286 7.19 -1.30 -10.91
CA THR A 286 5.85 -1.69 -10.49
C THR A 286 5.55 -3.10 -10.96
N ALA A 287 4.94 -3.90 -10.08
CA ALA A 287 4.46 -5.23 -10.42
C ALA A 287 3.07 -5.48 -9.82
N LYS A 288 2.47 -6.58 -10.23
CA LYS A 288 1.12 -6.98 -9.87
C LYS A 288 1.14 -8.03 -8.78
N VAL A 289 0.24 -7.91 -7.80
CA VAL A 289 -0.09 -8.97 -6.85
C VAL A 289 -1.43 -9.57 -7.25
N THR A 290 -1.48 -10.90 -7.33
CA THR A 290 -2.69 -11.66 -7.56
C THR A 290 -3.00 -12.48 -6.31
N VAL A 291 -4.14 -12.22 -5.67
CA VAL A 291 -4.56 -12.96 -4.48
C VAL A 291 -5.76 -13.82 -4.81
N THR A 292 -5.67 -15.12 -4.50
CA THR A 292 -6.77 -16.07 -4.61
C THR A 292 -7.41 -16.27 -3.25
N VAL A 293 -8.71 -16.04 -3.17
CA VAL A 293 -9.54 -16.33 -2.00
C VAL A 293 -10.46 -17.50 -2.37
N PRO A 294 -10.12 -18.74 -2.00
CA PRO A 294 -10.91 -19.90 -2.38
C PRO A 294 -12.28 -19.87 -1.73
N CYS A 295 -13.30 -20.22 -2.51
CA CYS A 295 -14.62 -20.49 -1.99
C CYS A 295 -14.61 -21.89 -1.35
N ASN A 296 -14.73 -21.94 -0.04
CA ASN A 296 -14.66 -23.19 0.71
C ASN A 296 -15.87 -23.39 1.68
N TRP A 297 -16.92 -22.57 1.53
CA TRP A 297 -18.12 -22.78 2.33
C TRP A 297 -18.91 -23.99 1.84
N LYS A 298 -19.45 -24.73 2.78
CA LYS A 298 -20.39 -25.85 2.50
C LYS A 298 -21.74 -25.26 2.14
N PRO A 299 -22.45 -25.83 1.15
CA PRO A 299 -23.84 -25.46 0.89
C PRO A 299 -24.71 -25.64 2.15
N VAL A 300 -25.41 -24.59 2.51
CA VAL A 300 -26.37 -24.56 3.59
C VAL A 300 -27.65 -23.93 3.05
N SER A 301 -28.79 -24.52 3.36
CA SER A 301 -30.10 -23.98 2.99
C SER A 301 -31.15 -24.31 4.03
N LEU A 302 -32.18 -23.48 4.10
CA LEU A 302 -33.41 -23.80 4.87
C LEU A 302 -34.04 -25.07 4.35
N VAL A 303 -34.79 -25.73 5.25
CA VAL A 303 -35.63 -26.83 4.94
C VAL A 303 -37.09 -26.34 4.94
N ASN A 304 -37.90 -26.77 3.97
CA ASN A 304 -39.32 -26.46 3.91
C ASN A 304 -39.65 -24.95 3.93
N GLY A 305 -38.94 -24.18 3.09
CA GLY A 305 -39.14 -22.73 3.02
C GLY A 305 -40.46 -22.29 2.43
N SER A 306 -41.12 -23.14 1.61
CA SER A 306 -42.45 -22.92 1.07
C SER A 306 -43.55 -23.59 1.93
N PHE A 307 -43.22 -24.07 3.14
CA PHE A 307 -44.16 -24.61 4.12
C PHE A 307 -45.02 -25.81 3.66
N GLU A 308 -44.56 -26.58 2.67
CA GLU A 308 -45.29 -27.69 2.06
C GLU A 308 -45.36 -28.94 2.92
N ALA A 309 -44.66 -29.01 4.03
CA ALA A 309 -44.64 -30.14 4.96
C ALA A 309 -44.90 -29.71 6.41
N PRO A 310 -45.88 -30.34 7.12
CA PRO A 310 -46.80 -31.33 6.62
C PRO A 310 -47.88 -30.73 5.70
N PRO A 311 -48.46 -31.52 4.78
CA PRO A 311 -49.49 -31.02 3.88
C PRO A 311 -50.81 -30.73 4.62
N VAL A 312 -51.42 -29.58 4.29
CA VAL A 312 -52.78 -29.20 4.73
C VAL A 312 -53.78 -29.71 3.70
N ALA A 313 -54.27 -30.94 3.89
CA ALA A 313 -54.97 -31.67 2.83
C ALA A 313 -56.48 -31.37 2.72
N THR A 314 -57.19 -31.16 3.83
CA THR A 314 -58.66 -31.21 3.84
C THR A 314 -59.35 -30.02 4.52
N VAL A 315 -58.60 -29.13 5.12
CA VAL A 315 -59.05 -27.94 5.85
C VAL A 315 -58.36 -26.70 5.31
N ASP A 316 -58.84 -25.53 5.63
CA ASP A 316 -58.21 -24.28 5.16
C ASP A 316 -56.87 -24.05 5.80
N TYR A 317 -56.64 -24.47 7.04
CA TYR A 317 -55.39 -24.36 7.76
C TYR A 317 -55.19 -25.51 8.75
N SER A 318 -53.96 -25.70 9.22
CA SER A 318 -53.62 -26.61 10.31
C SER A 318 -52.65 -25.93 11.29
N ILE A 319 -52.76 -26.33 12.57
CA ILE A 319 -51.93 -25.80 13.65
C ILE A 319 -51.11 -26.95 14.27
N PRO A 320 -50.04 -27.42 13.59
CA PRO A 320 -49.20 -28.48 14.13
C PRO A 320 -48.44 -28.05 15.37
N ASP A 321 -48.20 -28.99 16.28
CA ASP A 321 -47.38 -28.80 17.46
C ASP A 321 -45.91 -29.11 17.12
N ALA A 322 -45.03 -28.11 17.23
CA ALA A 322 -43.62 -28.25 16.93
C ALA A 322 -42.87 -29.22 17.83
N SER A 323 -43.44 -29.65 18.97
CA SER A 323 -42.81 -30.60 19.87
C SER A 323 -43.14 -32.06 19.58
N THR A 324 -44.36 -32.31 19.09
CA THR A 324 -44.87 -33.68 18.87
C THR A 324 -44.84 -34.11 17.41
N ASN A 325 -44.99 -33.17 16.50
CA ASN A 325 -44.91 -33.36 15.07
C ASN A 325 -44.27 -32.09 14.45
N PRO A 326 -42.97 -31.88 14.67
CA PRO A 326 -42.34 -30.64 14.20
C PRO A 326 -42.49 -30.55 12.68
N PRO A 327 -43.08 -29.48 12.16
CA PRO A 327 -43.04 -29.18 10.74
C PRO A 327 -41.60 -29.15 10.30
N VAL A 328 -41.27 -29.93 9.30
CA VAL A 328 -39.87 -30.15 8.88
C VAL A 328 -39.09 -28.85 8.88
N GLY A 329 -38.11 -28.78 9.79
CA GLY A 329 -37.17 -27.65 9.91
C GLY A 329 -37.62 -26.49 10.79
N TRP A 330 -38.89 -26.16 10.91
CA TRP A 330 -39.34 -24.95 11.58
C TRP A 330 -39.57 -25.14 13.10
N GLN A 331 -39.19 -24.09 13.85
CA GLN A 331 -39.40 -23.98 15.30
C GLN A 331 -40.04 -22.63 15.62
N THR A 332 -40.65 -22.54 16.82
CA THR A 332 -41.32 -21.32 17.29
C THR A 332 -40.91 -20.98 18.72
N THR A 333 -40.97 -19.69 19.07
CA THR A 333 -40.84 -19.21 20.46
C THR A 333 -42.18 -19.19 21.19
N ALA A 334 -43.30 -19.54 20.51
CA ALA A 334 -44.64 -19.64 21.12
C ALA A 334 -44.61 -20.59 22.33
N THR A 335 -45.28 -20.22 23.43
CA THR A 335 -45.33 -21.02 24.65
C THR A 335 -46.12 -22.30 24.49
N ASP A 336 -47.09 -22.25 23.60
CA ASP A 336 -47.90 -23.42 23.21
C ASP A 336 -47.29 -24.27 22.11
N ARG A 337 -46.12 -23.80 21.55
CA ARG A 337 -45.35 -24.43 20.47
C ARG A 337 -46.16 -24.67 19.19
N LYS A 338 -47.18 -23.87 18.91
CA LYS A 338 -48.02 -23.99 17.72
C LYS A 338 -47.43 -23.19 16.56
N LEU A 339 -47.57 -23.76 15.37
CA LEU A 339 -47.29 -23.12 14.08
C LEU A 339 -48.57 -23.19 13.26
N GLU A 340 -48.82 -22.26 12.37
CA GLU A 340 -50.01 -22.23 11.54
C GLU A 340 -49.64 -22.25 10.05
N PHE A 341 -50.16 -23.25 9.32
CA PHE A 341 -50.00 -23.39 7.89
C PHE A 341 -51.38 -23.35 7.20
N TRP A 342 -51.43 -22.60 6.13
CA TRP A 342 -52.61 -22.34 5.33
C TRP A 342 -52.51 -23.03 3.98
N ARG A 343 -53.59 -23.58 3.49
CA ARG A 343 -53.71 -24.07 2.13
C ARG A 343 -53.91 -22.89 1.16
N GLY A 344 -53.24 -22.89 0.03
CA GLY A 344 -53.41 -21.90 -1.05
C GLY A 344 -54.88 -21.91 -1.55
N GLY A 345 -55.47 -20.71 -1.62
CA GLY A 345 -56.89 -20.50 -1.90
C GLY A 345 -57.76 -20.34 -0.70
N ALA A 346 -57.32 -20.73 0.50
CA ALA A 346 -58.05 -20.52 1.75
C ALA A 346 -58.26 -19.00 1.98
N SER A 347 -59.47 -18.61 2.37
CA SER A 347 -59.87 -17.21 2.52
C SER A 347 -59.59 -16.34 1.27
N GLY A 348 -59.49 -16.94 0.09
CA GLY A 348 -59.20 -16.24 -1.16
C GLY A 348 -57.72 -15.84 -1.38
N VAL A 349 -56.81 -16.34 -0.55
CA VAL A 349 -55.37 -16.04 -0.63
C VAL A 349 -54.62 -17.17 -1.34
N PRO A 350 -54.09 -16.98 -2.55
CA PRO A 350 -53.23 -17.98 -3.20
C PRO A 350 -51.91 -18.11 -2.47
N ALA A 351 -51.27 -19.28 -2.50
CA ALA A 351 -49.84 -19.40 -2.13
C ALA A 351 -48.99 -18.59 -3.09
N ALA A 352 -47.87 -18.04 -2.61
CA ALA A 352 -46.88 -17.34 -3.45
C ALA A 352 -45.93 -18.36 -4.09
N ASP A 353 -45.64 -19.45 -3.37
CA ASP A 353 -44.83 -20.57 -3.84
C ASP A 353 -45.47 -21.89 -3.40
N GLY A 354 -45.53 -22.86 -4.31
CA GLY A 354 -46.15 -24.15 -4.00
C GLY A 354 -47.66 -24.07 -3.79
N GLN A 355 -48.14 -24.73 -2.72
CA GLN A 355 -49.57 -24.89 -2.43
C GLN A 355 -50.00 -24.46 -1.02
N GLN A 356 -49.05 -24.08 -0.20
CA GLN A 356 -49.24 -23.67 1.19
C GLN A 356 -48.48 -22.44 1.52
N PHE A 357 -48.78 -21.79 2.61
CA PHE A 357 -48.05 -20.69 3.20
C PHE A 357 -48.20 -20.71 4.72
N ALA A 358 -47.35 -19.99 5.43
CA ALA A 358 -47.41 -19.90 6.90
C ALA A 358 -48.06 -18.61 7.36
N GLU A 359 -48.71 -18.65 8.54
CA GLU A 359 -48.99 -17.49 9.36
C GLU A 359 -48.00 -17.42 10.52
N LEU A 360 -47.44 -16.25 10.76
CA LEU A 360 -46.39 -16.06 11.76
C LEU A 360 -46.94 -16.22 13.18
N ASN A 361 -48.20 -15.85 13.41
CA ASN A 361 -48.87 -15.95 14.68
C ASN A 361 -49.96 -17.04 14.61
N ALA A 362 -49.74 -18.20 15.25
CA ALA A 362 -50.75 -19.24 15.31
C ALA A 362 -51.81 -18.92 16.35
N ASN A 363 -51.47 -18.87 17.62
CA ASN A 363 -52.35 -18.54 18.74
C ASN A 363 -51.84 -17.33 19.55
N GLU A 364 -50.54 -17.03 19.44
CA GLU A 364 -49.89 -15.98 20.17
C GLU A 364 -48.76 -15.35 19.30
N VAL A 365 -48.40 -14.09 19.62
CA VAL A 365 -47.27 -13.44 18.99
C VAL A 365 -46.01 -14.23 19.27
N SER A 366 -45.30 -14.63 18.22
CA SER A 366 -44.09 -15.46 18.33
C SER A 366 -43.10 -15.21 17.22
N THR A 367 -41.94 -15.84 17.34
CA THR A 367 -40.88 -15.86 16.34
C THR A 367 -40.81 -17.25 15.73
N LEU A 368 -40.92 -17.32 14.41
CA LEU A 368 -40.71 -18.55 13.63
C LEU A 368 -39.26 -18.60 13.20
N TYR A 369 -38.53 -19.72 13.36
CA TYR A 369 -37.09 -19.76 13.07
C TYR A 369 -36.59 -21.15 12.70
N GLN A 370 -35.37 -21.12 12.06
CA GLN A 370 -34.48 -22.27 11.91
C GLN A 370 -33.05 -21.90 12.34
N ASP A 371 -32.37 -22.85 12.96
CA ASP A 371 -30.95 -22.76 13.30
C ASP A 371 -30.13 -23.60 12.32
N LEU A 372 -29.19 -22.98 11.63
CA LEU A 372 -28.38 -23.62 10.60
C LEU A 372 -26.90 -23.60 10.96
N PRO A 373 -26.15 -24.69 10.72
CA PRO A 373 -24.70 -24.68 10.87
C PRO A 373 -24.11 -23.81 9.79
N THR A 374 -23.32 -22.82 10.18
CA THR A 374 -22.69 -21.87 9.27
C THR A 374 -21.19 -21.73 9.53
N VAL A 375 -20.44 -21.23 8.52
CA VAL A 375 -19.00 -21.01 8.61
C VAL A 375 -18.75 -19.50 8.63
N PRO A 376 -17.92 -18.99 9.54
CA PRO A 376 -17.52 -17.57 9.56
C PRO A 376 -17.05 -17.09 8.18
N GLY A 377 -17.42 -15.87 7.81
CA GLY A 377 -17.08 -15.26 6.51
C GLY A 377 -17.96 -15.73 5.35
N THR A 378 -18.87 -16.69 5.57
CA THR A 378 -19.77 -17.15 4.52
C THR A 378 -20.85 -16.10 4.23
N PRO A 379 -21.05 -15.69 2.96
CA PRO A 379 -22.21 -14.91 2.58
C PRO A 379 -23.44 -15.79 2.54
N MET A 380 -24.53 -15.33 3.14
CA MET A 380 -25.84 -15.95 3.08
C MET A 380 -26.79 -15.01 2.35
N THR A 381 -27.56 -15.53 1.42
CA THR A 381 -28.64 -14.78 0.76
C THR A 381 -29.98 -15.25 1.28
N TRP A 382 -30.92 -14.34 1.43
CA TRP A 382 -32.28 -14.68 1.83
C TRP A 382 -33.32 -13.98 0.97
N SER A 383 -34.46 -14.65 0.83
CA SER A 383 -35.64 -14.07 0.23
C SER A 383 -36.90 -14.63 0.94
N LEU A 384 -37.97 -13.88 0.84
CA LEU A 384 -39.31 -14.32 1.32
C LEU A 384 -40.39 -13.50 0.62
N TYR A 385 -41.59 -14.07 0.53
CA TYR A 385 -42.78 -13.32 0.24
C TYR A 385 -43.50 -13.00 1.55
N HIS A 386 -43.98 -11.76 1.68
CA HIS A 386 -44.78 -11.30 2.79
C HIS A 386 -46.06 -10.65 2.29
N ARG A 387 -47.11 -10.80 3.10
CA ARG A 387 -48.46 -10.25 2.87
C ARG A 387 -49.17 -10.08 4.20
N GLY A 388 -49.94 -9.00 4.36
CA GLY A 388 -50.84 -8.86 5.49
C GLY A 388 -52.04 -9.79 5.35
N ARG A 389 -52.64 -10.18 6.49
CA ARG A 389 -53.82 -11.07 6.53
C ARG A 389 -55.12 -10.30 6.35
N LEU A 390 -55.44 -9.35 7.21
CA LEU A 390 -56.69 -8.59 7.23
C LEU A 390 -56.49 -7.12 6.90
N GLY A 391 -55.30 -6.66 6.76
CA GLY A 391 -54.93 -5.28 6.46
C GLY A 391 -53.42 -5.18 6.44
N THR A 392 -52.87 -4.06 6.94
CA THR A 392 -51.41 -3.87 6.99
C THR A 392 -50.83 -4.54 8.21
N ASP A 393 -49.98 -5.54 7.99
CA ASP A 393 -49.24 -6.25 9.01
C ASP A 393 -47.73 -5.95 8.89
N VAL A 394 -47.01 -5.98 10.01
CA VAL A 394 -45.58 -5.64 10.08
C VAL A 394 -44.79 -6.74 10.71
N MET A 395 -43.69 -7.13 10.07
CA MET A 395 -42.76 -8.12 10.57
C MET A 395 -41.31 -7.67 10.41
N ARG A 396 -40.38 -8.42 10.98
CA ARG A 396 -38.92 -8.29 10.78
C ARG A 396 -38.30 -9.64 10.47
N VAL A 397 -37.29 -9.61 9.63
CA VAL A 397 -36.35 -10.72 9.48
C VAL A 397 -35.23 -10.52 10.51
N LEU A 398 -34.96 -11.54 11.31
CA LEU A 398 -33.90 -11.53 12.30
C LEU A 398 -32.85 -12.57 11.93
N VAL A 399 -31.58 -12.19 11.91
CA VAL A 399 -30.46 -13.10 11.62
C VAL A 399 -29.33 -12.88 12.63
N GLY A 400 -28.71 -13.95 13.08
CA GLY A 400 -27.55 -13.87 13.99
C GLY A 400 -27.36 -15.18 14.78
N PRO A 401 -26.47 -15.17 15.77
CA PRO A 401 -26.33 -16.34 16.66
C PRO A 401 -27.62 -16.57 17.45
N PRO A 402 -28.00 -17.84 17.76
CA PRO A 402 -29.13 -18.12 18.61
C PRO A 402 -29.08 -17.33 19.93
N GLY A 403 -30.17 -16.60 20.23
CA GLY A 403 -30.30 -15.72 21.41
C GLY A 403 -29.73 -14.30 21.25
N ALA A 404 -29.10 -13.99 20.11
CA ALA A 404 -28.55 -12.64 19.82
C ALA A 404 -28.74 -12.26 18.34
N THR A 405 -29.92 -12.52 17.79
CA THR A 405 -30.29 -12.16 16.42
C THR A 405 -30.49 -10.64 16.28
N VAL A 406 -30.24 -10.11 15.09
CA VAL A 406 -30.37 -8.68 14.74
C VAL A 406 -31.32 -8.55 13.56
N ALA A 407 -32.18 -7.52 13.61
CA ALA A 407 -33.08 -7.18 12.52
C ALA A 407 -32.32 -6.83 11.24
N GLN A 408 -32.73 -7.42 10.13
CA GLN A 408 -32.13 -7.22 8.82
C GLN A 408 -32.93 -6.21 8.02
N THR A 409 -32.28 -5.27 7.40
CA THR A 409 -32.92 -4.34 6.44
C THR A 409 -32.94 -5.00 5.06
N PRO A 410 -34.10 -5.18 4.43
CA PRO A 410 -34.20 -5.73 3.08
C PRO A 410 -33.42 -4.86 2.06
N THR A 411 -32.94 -5.49 1.01
CA THR A 411 -32.22 -4.80 -0.07
C THR A 411 -33.08 -3.68 -0.68
N GLY A 412 -32.53 -2.47 -0.67
CA GLY A 412 -33.23 -1.28 -1.18
C GLY A 412 -34.21 -0.62 -0.21
N ALA A 413 -34.42 -1.19 0.98
CA ALA A 413 -35.26 -0.58 2.03
C ALA A 413 -34.42 0.33 2.94
N SER A 414 -35.11 1.25 3.64
CA SER A 414 -34.52 2.15 4.65
C SER A 414 -34.80 1.74 6.09
N SER A 415 -35.64 0.72 6.29
CA SER A 415 -36.07 0.20 7.59
C SER A 415 -36.02 -1.32 7.60
N PRO A 416 -35.73 -1.96 8.75
CA PRO A 416 -35.89 -3.41 8.91
C PRO A 416 -37.36 -3.88 8.95
N ASP A 417 -38.28 -2.96 9.13
CA ASP A 417 -39.71 -3.28 9.19
C ASP A 417 -40.25 -3.56 7.79
N ILE A 418 -40.76 -4.78 7.58
CA ILE A 418 -41.47 -5.20 6.39
C ILE A 418 -42.96 -5.00 6.67
N SER A 419 -43.61 -4.14 5.87
CA SER A 419 -45.01 -3.70 6.10
C SER A 419 -45.80 -3.82 4.82
N ASP A 420 -46.74 -4.76 4.77
CA ASP A 420 -47.59 -5.01 3.61
C ASP A 420 -49.06 -5.13 3.98
N ASP A 421 -49.91 -4.70 3.05
CA ASP A 421 -51.32 -4.88 3.12
C ASP A 421 -51.76 -6.31 2.67
N ASN A 422 -53.07 -6.57 2.72
CA ASN A 422 -53.64 -7.85 2.37
C ASN A 422 -54.02 -8.00 0.88
N THR A 423 -53.51 -7.16 0.00
CA THR A 423 -53.89 -7.19 -1.42
C THR A 423 -53.00 -8.08 -2.28
N ALA A 424 -51.71 -8.13 -1.99
CA ALA A 424 -50.72 -8.88 -2.80
C ALA A 424 -49.53 -9.35 -1.98
N TRP A 425 -48.93 -10.46 -2.41
CA TRP A 425 -47.62 -10.89 -1.95
C TRP A 425 -46.54 -9.95 -2.46
N ARG A 426 -45.57 -9.60 -1.60
CA ARG A 426 -44.39 -8.83 -1.97
C ARG A 426 -43.13 -9.62 -1.64
N LEU A 427 -42.20 -9.62 -2.58
CA LEU A 427 -40.88 -10.27 -2.43
C LEU A 427 -39.89 -9.32 -1.76
N TYR A 428 -39.22 -9.84 -0.74
CA TYR A 428 -38.11 -9.19 -0.05
C TYR A 428 -36.87 -10.06 -0.14
N THR A 429 -35.70 -9.40 -0.24
CA THR A 429 -34.42 -10.08 -0.32
C THR A 429 -33.39 -9.38 0.56
N GLY A 430 -32.33 -10.09 0.91
CA GLY A 430 -31.20 -9.51 1.61
C GLY A 430 -30.00 -10.45 1.68
N THR A 431 -28.96 -9.96 2.31
CA THR A 431 -27.71 -10.70 2.51
C THR A 431 -27.27 -10.60 3.96
N TYR A 432 -26.60 -11.64 4.44
CA TYR A 432 -26.01 -11.70 5.75
C TYR A 432 -24.64 -12.34 5.67
N ILE A 433 -23.60 -11.67 6.14
CA ILE A 433 -22.26 -12.23 6.23
C ILE A 433 -22.09 -12.82 7.62
N VAL A 434 -21.79 -14.11 7.71
CA VAL A 434 -21.58 -14.79 8.98
C VAL A 434 -20.36 -14.20 9.70
N PRO A 435 -20.52 -13.57 10.88
CA PRO A 435 -19.43 -12.95 11.60
C PRO A 435 -18.32 -13.93 12.04
N PRO A 436 -17.11 -13.44 12.31
CA PRO A 436 -16.05 -14.25 12.89
C PRO A 436 -16.49 -14.94 14.18
N GLY A 437 -16.21 -16.24 14.30
CA GLY A 437 -16.55 -17.05 15.48
C GLY A 437 -17.99 -17.60 15.52
N GLN A 438 -18.89 -17.18 14.64
CA GLN A 438 -20.25 -17.69 14.58
C GLN A 438 -20.30 -19.00 13.79
N THR A 439 -20.67 -20.10 14.44
CA THR A 439 -20.78 -21.43 13.83
C THR A 439 -22.21 -21.92 13.66
N THR A 440 -23.18 -21.17 14.22
CA THR A 440 -24.63 -21.43 14.07
C THR A 440 -25.29 -20.08 13.80
N THR A 441 -26.15 -20.05 12.77
CA THR A 441 -26.95 -18.88 12.43
C THR A 441 -28.42 -19.22 12.57
N ARG A 442 -29.13 -18.43 13.39
CA ARG A 442 -30.60 -18.43 13.43
C ARG A 442 -31.09 -17.48 12.35
N PHE A 443 -32.00 -17.98 11.53
CA PHE A 443 -32.81 -17.21 10.61
C PHE A 443 -34.24 -17.21 11.09
N ALA A 444 -34.83 -16.04 11.34
CA ALA A 444 -36.08 -15.96 12.07
C ALA A 444 -36.96 -14.83 11.56
N PHE A 445 -38.26 -14.92 11.87
CA PHE A 445 -39.28 -13.93 11.58
C PHE A 445 -39.99 -13.53 12.87
N GLU A 446 -39.98 -12.24 13.16
CA GLU A 446 -40.65 -11.64 14.31
C GLU A 446 -41.88 -10.88 13.86
N SER A 447 -43.06 -11.19 14.44
CA SER A 447 -44.25 -10.40 14.27
C SER A 447 -44.13 -9.08 15.08
N VAL A 448 -44.25 -7.95 14.43
CA VAL A 448 -44.18 -6.62 15.06
C VAL A 448 -45.60 -6.09 15.33
N SER A 449 -46.48 -6.19 14.36
CA SER A 449 -47.89 -5.80 14.50
C SER A 449 -48.77 -6.50 13.47
N ALA A 450 -50.04 -6.62 13.79
CA ALA A 450 -51.08 -7.16 12.89
C ALA A 450 -52.37 -6.33 12.98
N THR A 451 -53.04 -6.21 11.85
CA THR A 451 -54.33 -5.52 11.76
C THR A 451 -55.38 -6.26 12.57
N GLY A 452 -56.12 -5.54 13.37
CA GLY A 452 -57.16 -6.12 14.26
C GLY A 452 -56.68 -6.38 15.67
N GLY A 453 -55.38 -6.27 15.97
CA GLY A 453 -54.80 -6.32 17.33
C GLY A 453 -54.94 -7.68 18.04
N SER A 454 -55.32 -8.74 17.36
CA SER A 454 -55.38 -10.09 17.92
C SER A 454 -53.99 -10.74 17.87
N PRO A 455 -53.54 -11.36 18.97
CA PRO A 455 -52.27 -12.08 18.97
C PRO A 455 -52.22 -13.30 18.06
N ALA A 456 -53.40 -13.76 17.61
CA ALA A 456 -53.58 -14.94 16.74
C ALA A 456 -53.80 -14.56 15.27
N LEU A 457 -53.50 -13.35 14.86
CA LEU A 457 -53.72 -12.88 13.49
C LEU A 457 -52.46 -12.19 12.93
N GLY A 458 -52.20 -12.37 11.65
CA GLY A 458 -51.32 -11.52 10.87
C GLY A 458 -50.02 -12.11 10.38
N ASN A 459 -49.42 -11.43 9.42
CA ASN A 459 -48.16 -11.74 8.79
C ASN A 459 -48.09 -13.09 8.07
N PHE A 460 -48.59 -13.16 6.87
CA PHE A 460 -48.44 -14.32 6.00
C PHE A 460 -47.04 -14.35 5.36
N LEU A 461 -46.41 -15.53 5.35
CA LEU A 461 -45.07 -15.79 4.81
C LEU A 461 -45.13 -16.97 3.84
N ASP A 462 -44.33 -16.86 2.76
CA ASP A 462 -44.16 -17.95 1.81
C ASP A 462 -42.83 -17.85 1.04
N GLY A 463 -42.43 -18.92 0.35
CA GLY A 463 -41.29 -18.98 -0.53
C GLY A 463 -39.99 -18.49 0.13
N VAL A 464 -39.80 -18.90 1.39
CA VAL A 464 -38.64 -18.48 2.19
C VAL A 464 -37.39 -19.20 1.76
N THR A 465 -36.34 -18.44 1.50
CA THR A 465 -34.97 -18.97 1.31
C THR A 465 -34.00 -18.34 2.29
N PHE A 466 -33.04 -19.08 2.74
CA PHE A 466 -31.82 -18.62 3.37
C PHE A 466 -30.73 -19.63 3.06
N SER A 467 -29.79 -19.26 2.20
CA SER A 467 -28.84 -20.22 1.67
C SER A 467 -27.49 -19.57 1.35
N THR A 468 -26.46 -20.40 1.30
CA THR A 468 -25.18 -20.01 0.70
C THR A 468 -25.33 -19.88 -0.81
N PRO A 469 -24.80 -18.82 -1.44
CA PRO A 469 -24.73 -18.77 -2.89
C PRO A 469 -23.78 -19.87 -3.41
N PRO A 470 -23.94 -20.30 -4.68
CA PRO A 470 -22.97 -21.18 -5.30
C PRO A 470 -21.59 -20.51 -5.29
N CYS A 471 -20.53 -21.32 -5.20
CA CYS A 471 -19.17 -20.84 -5.40
C CYS A 471 -19.01 -20.34 -6.83
N PRO A 472 -18.39 -19.14 -7.05
CA PRO A 472 -18.15 -18.57 -8.38
C PRO A 472 -17.15 -19.41 -9.21
#